data_99568f85921e5ba20e3814a9efccc3db
#
_entry.id   99568f85921e5ba20e3814a9efccc3db
#
_cell.length_a   1.000
_cell.length_b   1.000
_cell.length_c   1.000
_cell.angle_alpha   90.00
_cell.angle_beta   90.00
_cell.angle_gamma   90.00
#
_symmetry.space_group_name_H-M   'P 1'
#
loop_
_entity.id
_entity.type
_entity.pdbx_description
1 polymer ?
#
loop_
_entity_poly.entity_id
_entity_poly.type
_entity_poly.pdbx_seq_one_letter_code
_entity_poly.pdbx_strand_id
1 'polypeptide(L)'
;MKLLRVGTAGAETPALLDADGVLRDLSGVVPDIDGALLADDASLGRVRAAAAAGELPVLDAAGLRVGPPLARIGKIVCIGLNYHDHARETGAEPPAEPVIFFKAADTVVGPHDTVLVPRGSVKTDWEVELAIVIGRTSRYLESAGEALAHVAGYAVSHDVSEREFQMDRGGTWDKGKNCETFNPLGPWLVTADEVPDPQKLGLRLWVNGDLKQDGTTAEQIFPVGEVVRYVSQFMTLYPGDVINTGTPAGVAFGKPEPKPYLRAGDVVELEIDGLGRQRQEFKDA
;
A
#
# COMPACT_ATOMS: atom_id res chain seq x y z
N MET A 1 -10.31 7.69 -10.55
CA MET A 1 -10.00 8.93 -9.81
C MET A 1 -8.75 8.70 -8.96
N LYS A 2 -7.97 9.76 -8.68
CA LYS A 2 -6.85 9.73 -7.74
C LYS A 2 -7.25 10.50 -6.48
N LEU A 3 -7.59 9.76 -5.42
CA LEU A 3 -8.07 10.30 -4.15
C LEU A 3 -6.93 10.35 -3.13
N LEU A 4 -6.75 11.49 -2.45
CA LEU A 4 -5.67 11.69 -1.49
C LEU A 4 -6.11 12.58 -0.34
N ARG A 5 -5.27 12.68 0.69
CA ARG A 5 -5.51 13.51 1.87
C ARG A 5 -4.28 14.37 2.13
N VAL A 6 -4.46 15.67 2.33
CA VAL A 6 -3.36 16.61 2.52
C VAL A 6 -3.54 17.46 3.78
N GLY A 7 -2.46 17.74 4.47
CA GLY A 7 -2.45 18.55 5.68
C GLY A 7 -1.76 17.90 6.87
N THR A 8 -2.00 18.46 8.05
CA THR A 8 -1.43 17.96 9.32
C THR A 8 -1.96 16.56 9.63
N ALA A 9 -1.10 15.68 10.14
CA ALA A 9 -1.48 14.32 10.51
C ALA A 9 -2.68 14.31 11.47
N GLY A 10 -3.71 13.52 11.13
CA GLY A 10 -4.96 13.43 11.88
C GLY A 10 -5.96 14.57 11.64
N ALA A 11 -5.62 15.55 10.78
CA ALA A 11 -6.48 16.67 10.39
C ALA A 11 -6.33 16.99 8.89
N GLU A 12 -6.09 15.95 8.09
CA GLU A 12 -5.96 16.09 6.65
C GLU A 12 -7.30 16.44 5.98
N THR A 13 -7.24 17.20 4.90
CA THR A 13 -8.36 17.52 4.02
C THR A 13 -8.44 16.50 2.89
N PRO A 14 -9.62 15.91 2.59
CA PRO A 14 -9.81 15.05 1.44
C PRO A 14 -9.67 15.84 0.15
N ALA A 15 -8.96 15.28 -0.83
CA ALA A 15 -8.68 15.91 -2.10
C ALA A 15 -8.72 14.91 -3.26
N LEU A 16 -8.83 15.43 -4.48
CA LEU A 16 -8.73 14.71 -5.73
C LEU A 16 -7.62 15.34 -6.57
N LEU A 17 -6.74 14.53 -7.12
CA LEU A 17 -5.82 14.96 -8.16
C LEU A 17 -6.51 14.79 -9.52
N ASP A 18 -6.76 15.91 -10.23
CA ASP A 18 -7.42 15.88 -11.51
C ASP A 18 -6.45 15.49 -12.67
N ALA A 19 -6.98 15.40 -13.88
CA ALA A 19 -6.20 15.01 -15.06
C ALA A 19 -5.09 16.03 -15.44
N ASP A 20 -5.24 17.29 -15.03
CA ASP A 20 -4.27 18.35 -15.27
C ASP A 20 -3.21 18.42 -14.16
N GLY A 21 -3.27 17.51 -13.16
CA GLY A 21 -2.36 17.49 -12.03
C GLY A 21 -2.67 18.55 -10.96
N VAL A 22 -3.88 19.12 -10.98
CA VAL A 22 -4.33 20.11 -9.99
C VAL A 22 -5.07 19.43 -8.86
N LEU A 23 -4.74 19.79 -7.62
CA LEU A 23 -5.47 19.31 -6.46
C LEU A 23 -6.80 20.04 -6.30
N ARG A 24 -7.85 19.27 -6.07
CA ARG A 24 -9.22 19.74 -5.88
C ARG A 24 -9.71 19.38 -4.48
N ASP A 25 -10.29 20.35 -3.80
CA ASP A 25 -10.86 20.17 -2.46
C ASP A 25 -12.16 19.37 -2.53
N LEU A 26 -12.23 18.26 -1.79
CA LEU A 26 -13.43 17.42 -1.67
C LEU A 26 -14.23 17.69 -0.40
N SER A 27 -13.77 18.53 0.54
CA SER A 27 -14.41 18.75 1.85
C SER A 27 -15.85 19.27 1.77
N GLY A 28 -16.21 19.95 0.67
CA GLY A 28 -17.57 20.37 0.39
C GLY A 28 -18.50 19.28 -0.17
N VAL A 29 -17.94 18.11 -0.54
CA VAL A 29 -18.70 17.00 -1.17
C VAL A 29 -18.76 15.79 -0.26
N VAL A 30 -17.64 15.47 0.43
CA VAL A 30 -17.52 14.32 1.33
C VAL A 30 -16.76 14.74 2.60
N PRO A 31 -17.08 14.13 3.76
CA PRO A 31 -16.38 14.47 5.00
C PRO A 31 -14.92 14.02 5.01
N ASP A 32 -14.63 12.86 4.45
CA ASP A 32 -13.26 12.31 4.30
C ASP A 32 -13.24 11.14 3.32
N ILE A 33 -12.05 10.59 3.04
CA ILE A 33 -11.85 9.39 2.23
C ILE A 33 -11.70 8.21 3.20
N ASP A 34 -12.77 7.48 3.42
CA ASP A 34 -12.85 6.35 4.35
C ASP A 34 -13.69 5.20 3.79
N GLY A 35 -13.88 4.15 4.60
CA GLY A 35 -14.69 3.01 4.22
C GLY A 35 -16.15 3.35 3.95
N ALA A 36 -16.70 4.40 4.59
CA ALA A 36 -18.08 4.81 4.36
C ALA A 36 -18.25 5.43 2.96
N LEU A 37 -17.31 6.28 2.55
CA LEU A 37 -17.26 6.80 1.17
C LEU A 37 -17.11 5.68 0.15
N LEU A 38 -16.16 4.76 0.38
CA LEU A 38 -15.83 3.69 -0.57
C LEU A 38 -16.95 2.66 -0.74
N ALA A 39 -17.78 2.47 0.28
CA ALA A 39 -18.95 1.58 0.24
C ALA A 39 -20.18 2.18 -0.45
N ASP A 40 -20.21 3.50 -0.67
CA ASP A 40 -21.38 4.21 -1.17
C ASP A 40 -21.16 4.67 -2.61
N ASP A 41 -21.68 3.87 -3.56
CA ASP A 41 -21.62 4.18 -5.00
C ASP A 41 -22.25 5.55 -5.31
N ALA A 42 -23.25 6.00 -4.55
CA ALA A 42 -23.91 7.30 -4.74
C ALA A 42 -22.96 8.45 -4.34
N SER A 43 -22.23 8.31 -3.23
CA SER A 43 -21.24 9.30 -2.79
C SER A 43 -20.06 9.37 -3.75
N LEU A 44 -19.51 8.24 -4.18
CA LEU A 44 -18.48 8.20 -5.23
C LEU A 44 -18.99 8.80 -6.55
N GLY A 45 -20.25 8.56 -6.89
CA GLY A 45 -20.91 9.17 -8.05
C GLY A 45 -20.98 10.70 -7.95
N ARG A 46 -21.29 11.26 -6.77
CA ARG A 46 -21.26 12.73 -6.54
C ARG A 46 -19.85 13.30 -6.72
N VAL A 47 -18.84 12.63 -6.18
CA VAL A 47 -17.43 13.08 -6.38
C VAL A 47 -17.06 13.09 -7.86
N ARG A 48 -17.42 12.03 -8.62
CA ARG A 48 -17.17 11.95 -10.08
C ARG A 48 -17.91 13.06 -10.82
N ALA A 49 -19.18 13.31 -10.49
CA ALA A 49 -19.98 14.32 -11.14
C ALA A 49 -19.42 15.73 -10.89
N ALA A 50 -19.08 16.07 -9.66
CA ALA A 50 -18.49 17.36 -9.30
C ALA A 50 -17.12 17.59 -9.97
N ALA A 51 -16.29 16.54 -10.06
CA ALA A 51 -15.02 16.59 -10.76
C ALA A 51 -15.23 16.83 -12.28
N ALA A 52 -16.15 16.09 -12.90
CA ALA A 52 -16.44 16.23 -14.35
C ALA A 52 -17.07 17.60 -14.71
N ALA A 53 -17.84 18.17 -13.79
CA ALA A 53 -18.44 19.50 -13.97
C ALA A 53 -17.44 20.66 -13.73
N GLY A 54 -16.23 20.37 -13.21
CA GLY A 54 -15.26 21.40 -12.83
C GLY A 54 -15.69 22.24 -11.62
N GLU A 55 -16.60 21.74 -10.79
CA GLU A 55 -17.16 22.46 -9.66
C GLU A 55 -16.29 22.39 -8.39
N LEU A 56 -15.30 21.50 -8.35
CA LEU A 56 -14.41 21.35 -7.20
C LEU A 56 -13.43 22.52 -7.09
N PRO A 57 -13.35 23.20 -5.94
CA PRO A 57 -12.39 24.28 -5.72
C PRO A 57 -10.95 23.78 -5.87
N VAL A 58 -10.06 24.64 -6.35
CA VAL A 58 -8.63 24.36 -6.30
C VAL A 58 -8.17 24.38 -4.86
N LEU A 59 -7.46 23.32 -4.45
CA LEU A 59 -6.85 23.23 -3.15
C LEU A 59 -5.39 23.71 -3.26
N ASP A 60 -5.07 24.83 -2.61
CA ASP A 60 -3.67 25.26 -2.46
C ASP A 60 -2.99 24.33 -1.43
N ALA A 61 -2.23 23.39 -1.96
CA ALA A 61 -1.51 22.40 -1.18
C ALA A 61 0.02 22.61 -1.20
N ALA A 62 0.47 23.80 -1.62
CA ALA A 62 1.90 24.11 -1.66
C ALA A 62 2.53 23.96 -0.27
N GLY A 63 3.47 23.02 -0.15
CA GLY A 63 4.16 22.71 1.11
C GLY A 63 3.33 21.94 2.14
N LEU A 64 2.11 21.52 1.82
CA LEU A 64 1.35 20.64 2.71
C LEU A 64 1.86 19.20 2.66
N ARG A 65 1.80 18.54 3.80
CA ARG A 65 2.07 17.09 3.91
C ARG A 65 1.00 16.32 3.14
N VAL A 66 1.40 15.29 2.42
CA VAL A 66 0.48 14.26 1.89
C VAL A 66 0.36 13.18 2.96
N GLY A 67 -0.85 12.96 3.44
CA GLY A 67 -1.16 11.89 4.38
C GLY A 67 -1.45 10.55 3.69
N PRO A 68 -1.73 9.49 4.47
CA PRO A 68 -2.29 8.27 3.91
C PRO A 68 -3.60 8.57 3.18
N PRO A 69 -3.89 7.91 2.05
CA PRO A 69 -5.08 8.23 1.24
C PRO A 69 -6.41 7.85 1.90
N LEU A 70 -6.35 7.09 3.00
CA LEU A 70 -7.51 6.67 3.78
C LEU A 70 -7.45 7.27 5.19
N ALA A 71 -8.55 7.87 5.63
CA ALA A 71 -8.66 8.48 6.95
C ALA A 71 -8.67 7.43 8.07
N ARG A 72 -9.18 6.24 7.78
CA ARG A 72 -9.28 5.15 8.72
C ARG A 72 -9.15 3.80 8.01
N ILE A 73 -8.27 2.96 8.53
CA ILE A 73 -8.07 1.59 8.08
C ILE A 73 -8.45 0.66 9.23
N GLY A 74 -9.33 -0.33 8.97
CA GLY A 74 -9.77 -1.29 9.97
C GLY A 74 -8.69 -2.33 10.27
N LYS A 75 -8.10 -2.89 9.22
CA LYS A 75 -6.98 -3.84 9.28
C LYS A 75 -6.16 -3.79 7.99
N ILE A 76 -4.91 -4.23 8.12
CA ILE A 76 -4.01 -4.46 6.99
C ILE A 76 -3.69 -5.95 6.99
N VAL A 77 -4.14 -6.64 5.95
CA VAL A 77 -3.81 -8.04 5.68
C VAL A 77 -2.63 -8.05 4.73
N CYS A 78 -1.64 -8.87 4.97
CA CYS A 78 -0.46 -8.97 4.11
C CYS A 78 -0.30 -10.40 3.59
N ILE A 79 0.20 -10.51 2.35
CA ILE A 79 0.44 -11.78 1.69
C ILE A 79 1.95 -11.97 1.51
N GLY A 80 2.50 -12.93 2.22
CA GLY A 80 3.92 -13.29 2.11
C GLY A 80 4.21 -14.21 0.94
N LEU A 81 5.45 -14.12 0.41
CA LEU A 81 5.98 -15.01 -0.65
C LEU A 81 5.08 -15.09 -1.90
N ASN A 82 4.52 -13.97 -2.33
CA ASN A 82 3.54 -13.95 -3.43
C ASN A 82 4.15 -13.61 -4.81
N TYR A 83 5.46 -13.68 -4.98
CA TYR A 83 6.11 -13.45 -6.26
C TYR A 83 7.07 -14.58 -6.61
N HIS A 84 6.99 -15.10 -7.83
CA HIS A 84 7.84 -16.18 -8.32
C HIS A 84 9.33 -15.84 -8.27
N ASP A 85 9.69 -14.61 -8.64
CA ASP A 85 11.07 -14.12 -8.62
C ASP A 85 11.61 -13.97 -7.19
N HIS A 86 10.79 -13.47 -6.26
CA HIS A 86 11.14 -13.36 -4.84
C HIS A 86 11.32 -14.73 -4.18
N ALA A 87 10.45 -15.70 -4.47
CA ALA A 87 10.61 -17.07 -3.99
C ALA A 87 11.95 -17.66 -4.47
N ARG A 88 12.29 -17.50 -5.78
CA ARG A 88 13.59 -17.94 -6.33
C ARG A 88 14.77 -17.24 -5.64
N GLU A 89 14.71 -15.92 -5.42
CA GLU A 89 15.79 -15.14 -4.77
C GLU A 89 16.08 -15.63 -3.35
N THR A 90 15.04 -15.97 -2.58
CA THR A 90 15.16 -16.42 -1.18
C THR A 90 15.38 -17.93 -1.05
N GLY A 91 15.34 -18.68 -2.15
CA GLY A 91 15.43 -20.14 -2.15
C GLY A 91 14.21 -20.83 -1.55
N ALA A 92 13.08 -20.14 -1.48
CA ALA A 92 11.81 -20.69 -0.99
C ALA A 92 11.04 -21.34 -2.15
N GLU A 93 10.35 -22.45 -1.86
CA GLU A 93 9.37 -23.00 -2.78
C GLU A 93 8.13 -22.11 -2.82
N PRO A 94 7.51 -21.90 -3.99
CA PRO A 94 6.25 -21.20 -4.08
C PRO A 94 5.20 -21.84 -3.15
N PRO A 95 4.54 -21.07 -2.28
CA PRO A 95 3.55 -21.65 -1.36
C PRO A 95 2.33 -22.18 -2.12
N ALA A 96 1.74 -23.27 -1.60
CA ALA A 96 0.52 -23.85 -2.18
C ALA A 96 -0.72 -22.98 -1.95
N GLU A 97 -0.69 -22.10 -0.95
CA GLU A 97 -1.74 -21.17 -0.54
C GLU A 97 -1.13 -19.83 -0.11
N PRO A 98 -1.86 -18.70 -0.22
CA PRO A 98 -1.39 -17.41 0.27
C PRO A 98 -0.99 -17.45 1.76
N VAL A 99 0.23 -17.04 2.08
CA VAL A 99 0.70 -16.90 3.46
C VAL A 99 0.17 -15.59 4.03
N ILE A 100 -0.74 -15.66 5.00
CA ILE A 100 -1.39 -14.48 5.59
C ILE A 100 -0.67 -14.06 6.87
N PHE A 101 -0.39 -12.77 7.01
CA PHE A 101 0.02 -12.12 8.26
C PHE A 101 -0.61 -10.72 8.34
N PHE A 102 -0.39 -9.99 9.44
CA PHE A 102 -1.01 -8.69 9.66
C PHE A 102 -0.01 -7.59 9.94
N LYS A 103 -0.38 -6.38 9.53
CA LYS A 103 0.15 -5.13 10.06
C LYS A 103 -0.94 -4.39 10.83
N ALA A 104 -0.58 -3.83 11.96
CA ALA A 104 -1.48 -2.97 12.73
C ALA A 104 -1.75 -1.67 11.94
N ALA A 105 -2.98 -1.17 12.03
CA ALA A 105 -3.37 0.02 11.26
C ALA A 105 -2.60 1.30 11.67
N ASP A 106 -2.04 1.33 12.87
CA ASP A 106 -1.23 2.44 13.38
C ASP A 106 0.22 2.45 12.86
N THR A 107 0.62 1.42 12.10
CA THR A 107 1.88 1.46 11.33
C THR A 107 1.81 2.34 10.09
N VAL A 108 0.60 2.75 9.68
CA VAL A 108 0.38 3.52 8.44
C VAL A 108 0.79 4.97 8.63
N VAL A 109 1.62 5.43 7.70
CA VAL A 109 2.05 6.83 7.57
C VAL A 109 1.90 7.30 6.14
N GLY A 110 2.02 8.60 5.91
CA GLY A 110 1.97 9.18 4.57
C GLY A 110 3.14 8.74 3.68
N PRO A 111 3.01 8.91 2.36
CA PRO A 111 3.99 8.43 1.36
C PRO A 111 5.35 9.12 1.46
N HIS A 112 5.44 10.24 2.16
CA HIS A 112 6.65 11.04 2.31
C HIS A 112 7.04 11.27 3.79
N ASP A 113 6.38 10.56 4.71
CA ASP A 113 6.71 10.64 6.13
C ASP A 113 8.02 9.91 6.43
N THR A 114 8.64 10.30 7.53
CA THR A 114 9.83 9.61 8.04
C THR A 114 9.48 8.19 8.48
N VAL A 115 10.34 7.23 8.13
CA VAL A 115 10.28 5.87 8.65
C VAL A 115 11.31 5.71 9.77
N LEU A 116 10.91 5.11 10.88
CA LEU A 116 11.74 4.95 12.06
C LEU A 116 12.42 3.56 12.06
N VAL A 117 13.77 3.56 12.13
CA VAL A 117 14.54 2.33 12.36
C VAL A 117 14.36 1.95 13.83
N PRO A 118 13.81 0.76 14.16
CA PRO A 118 13.53 0.39 15.53
C PRO A 118 14.79 0.30 16.40
N ARG A 119 14.66 0.56 17.69
CA ARG A 119 15.78 0.45 18.63
C ARG A 119 16.38 -0.96 18.64
N GLY A 120 17.70 -1.02 18.45
CA GLY A 120 18.44 -2.27 18.35
C GLY A 120 18.24 -3.03 17.06
N SER A 121 17.50 -2.47 16.09
CA SER A 121 17.39 -3.03 14.74
C SER A 121 18.73 -3.01 14.01
N VAL A 122 19.00 -4.12 13.33
CA VAL A 122 20.18 -4.26 12.47
C VAL A 122 19.82 -4.85 11.10
N LYS A 123 18.55 -5.21 10.89
CA LYS A 123 18.08 -5.88 9.67
C LYS A 123 16.81 -5.25 9.10
N THR A 124 16.64 -3.91 9.19
CA THR A 124 15.52 -3.21 8.56
C THR A 124 15.63 -3.29 7.04
N ASP A 125 14.57 -3.73 6.38
CA ASP A 125 14.51 -4.05 4.96
C ASP A 125 13.34 -3.33 4.27
N TRP A 126 13.40 -3.22 2.96
CA TRP A 126 12.42 -2.58 2.09
C TRP A 126 11.61 -3.59 1.28
N GLU A 127 10.35 -3.26 0.98
CA GLU A 127 9.47 -4.04 0.13
C GLU A 127 8.46 -3.12 -0.58
N VAL A 128 8.60 -2.93 -1.91
CA VAL A 128 7.53 -2.27 -2.70
C VAL A 128 6.40 -3.25 -2.94
N GLU A 129 5.16 -2.84 -2.63
CA GLU A 129 3.99 -3.69 -2.76
C GLU A 129 2.80 -2.96 -3.39
N LEU A 130 2.02 -3.68 -4.19
CA LEU A 130 0.69 -3.25 -4.57
C LEU A 130 -0.23 -3.39 -3.35
N ALA A 131 -0.89 -2.30 -2.94
CA ALA A 131 -1.95 -2.34 -1.95
C ALA A 131 -3.31 -2.39 -2.65
N ILE A 132 -4.16 -3.34 -2.24
CA ILE A 132 -5.57 -3.43 -2.62
C ILE A 132 -6.38 -2.74 -1.52
N VAL A 133 -7.30 -1.84 -1.89
CA VAL A 133 -8.25 -1.23 -0.96
C VAL A 133 -9.64 -1.81 -1.20
N ILE A 134 -10.25 -2.34 -0.15
CA ILE A 134 -11.57 -2.96 -0.23
C ILE A 134 -12.67 -1.89 -0.29
N GLY A 135 -13.60 -2.05 -1.20
CA GLY A 135 -14.75 -1.14 -1.41
C GLY A 135 -16.08 -1.72 -0.94
N ARG A 136 -16.21 -3.02 -0.89
CA ARG A 136 -17.45 -3.71 -0.48
C ARG A 136 -17.15 -4.79 0.54
N THR A 137 -18.06 -4.98 1.51
CA THR A 137 -17.91 -6.07 2.48
C THR A 137 -17.74 -7.40 1.76
N SER A 138 -16.65 -8.11 2.05
CA SER A 138 -16.24 -9.34 1.38
C SER A 138 -16.16 -10.47 2.38
N ARG A 139 -16.97 -11.51 2.17
CA ARG A 139 -17.02 -12.70 3.01
C ARG A 139 -17.43 -13.90 2.18
N TYR A 140 -16.63 -14.96 2.19
CA TYR A 140 -16.89 -16.20 1.47
C TYR A 140 -17.16 -16.00 -0.04
N LEU A 141 -16.37 -15.14 -0.68
CA LEU A 141 -16.48 -14.90 -2.13
C LEU A 141 -16.17 -16.19 -2.90
N GLU A 142 -16.95 -16.47 -3.94
CA GLU A 142 -16.90 -17.75 -4.64
C GLU A 142 -15.89 -17.75 -5.79
N SER A 143 -15.58 -16.58 -6.36
CA SER A 143 -14.67 -16.47 -7.51
C SER A 143 -13.76 -15.25 -7.45
N ALA A 144 -12.61 -15.33 -8.13
CA ALA A 144 -11.70 -14.20 -8.32
C ALA A 144 -12.36 -13.02 -9.07
N GLY A 145 -13.27 -13.32 -10.01
CA GLY A 145 -14.00 -12.28 -10.75
C GLY A 145 -14.98 -11.53 -9.86
N GLU A 146 -15.70 -12.22 -8.97
CA GLU A 146 -16.53 -11.59 -7.95
C GLU A 146 -15.67 -10.73 -7.00
N ALA A 147 -14.54 -11.25 -6.57
CA ALA A 147 -13.64 -10.56 -5.65
C ALA A 147 -13.10 -9.24 -6.22
N LEU A 148 -12.80 -9.18 -7.51
CA LEU A 148 -12.39 -7.93 -8.17
C LEU A 148 -13.47 -6.84 -8.13
N ALA A 149 -14.76 -7.22 -8.18
CA ALA A 149 -15.87 -6.26 -8.06
C ALA A 149 -16.02 -5.67 -6.65
N HIS A 150 -15.32 -6.21 -5.66
CA HIS A 150 -15.29 -5.71 -4.29
C HIS A 150 -14.11 -4.78 -3.99
N VAL A 151 -13.22 -4.55 -4.96
CA VAL A 151 -12.06 -3.67 -4.84
C VAL A 151 -12.45 -2.22 -5.15
N ALA A 152 -12.18 -1.29 -4.23
CA ALA A 152 -12.36 0.15 -4.47
C ALA A 152 -11.25 0.73 -5.36
N GLY A 153 -10.03 0.23 -5.20
CA GLY A 153 -8.88 0.71 -5.95
C GLY A 153 -7.56 0.22 -5.38
N TYR A 154 -6.49 0.87 -5.81
CA TYR A 154 -5.11 0.46 -5.54
C TYR A 154 -4.25 1.64 -5.10
N ALA A 155 -3.21 1.34 -4.33
CA ALA A 155 -2.20 2.31 -3.91
C ALA A 155 -0.81 1.68 -3.88
N VAL A 156 0.24 2.49 -3.79
CA VAL A 156 1.58 2.01 -3.47
C VAL A 156 1.68 1.81 -1.97
N SER A 157 2.21 0.67 -1.53
CA SER A 157 2.54 0.38 -0.14
C SER A 157 4.02 0.06 0.00
N HIS A 158 4.60 0.47 1.13
CA HIS A 158 5.95 0.08 1.53
C HIS A 158 5.83 -0.83 2.76
N ASP A 159 5.95 -2.15 2.57
CA ASP A 159 5.91 -3.12 3.66
C ASP A 159 7.27 -3.25 4.35
N VAL A 160 7.69 -2.18 5.05
CA VAL A 160 8.95 -2.14 5.79
C VAL A 160 9.01 -3.28 6.79
N SER A 161 10.17 -3.95 6.87
CA SER A 161 10.34 -5.18 7.63
C SER A 161 11.62 -5.15 8.46
N GLU A 162 11.55 -5.55 9.73
CA GLU A 162 12.75 -5.85 10.51
C GLU A 162 12.95 -7.36 10.56
N ARG A 163 13.93 -7.86 9.79
CA ARG A 163 14.09 -9.29 9.52
C ARG A 163 14.51 -10.10 10.75
N GLU A 164 15.30 -9.53 11.68
CA GLU A 164 15.62 -10.23 12.92
C GLU A 164 14.36 -10.46 13.75
N PHE A 165 13.51 -9.42 13.90
CA PHE A 165 12.28 -9.55 14.68
C PHE A 165 11.29 -10.50 13.99
N GLN A 166 11.25 -10.49 12.66
CA GLN A 166 10.38 -11.35 11.85
C GLN A 166 10.79 -12.82 11.93
N MET A 167 12.08 -13.13 11.78
CA MET A 167 12.56 -14.50 11.56
C MET A 167 13.20 -15.11 12.79
N ASP A 168 13.91 -14.33 13.62
CA ASP A 168 14.76 -14.85 14.68
C ASP A 168 14.12 -14.76 16.08
N ARG A 169 12.95 -14.12 16.20
CA ARG A 169 12.28 -13.83 17.48
C ARG A 169 11.02 -14.67 17.74
N GLY A 170 11.09 -15.99 17.52
CA GLY A 170 10.05 -16.93 17.94
C GLY A 170 8.94 -17.18 16.92
N GLY A 171 9.18 -16.99 15.63
CA GLY A 171 8.37 -17.53 14.54
C GLY A 171 7.09 -16.75 14.17
N THR A 172 6.83 -15.60 14.76
CA THR A 172 5.71 -14.73 14.37
C THR A 172 6.21 -13.56 13.55
N TRP A 173 5.80 -13.46 12.29
CA TRP A 173 6.24 -12.40 11.36
C TRP A 173 5.83 -11.00 11.81
N ASP A 174 4.69 -10.90 12.48
CA ASP A 174 4.11 -9.62 12.93
C ASP A 174 5.10 -8.78 13.76
N LYS A 175 6.00 -9.38 14.54
CA LYS A 175 7.00 -8.64 15.31
C LYS A 175 7.92 -7.79 14.44
N GLY A 176 8.27 -8.27 13.25
CA GLY A 176 9.12 -7.54 12.31
C GLY A 176 8.35 -6.65 11.34
N LYS A 177 7.03 -6.74 11.32
CA LYS A 177 6.16 -6.03 10.40
C LYS A 177 5.36 -4.88 11.05
N ASN A 178 5.34 -4.82 12.40
CA ASN A 178 4.50 -3.90 13.16
C ASN A 178 5.29 -2.85 13.96
N CYS A 179 6.53 -2.56 13.58
CA CYS A 179 7.23 -1.42 14.16
C CYS A 179 6.58 -0.11 13.69
N GLU A 180 6.70 0.93 14.51
CA GLU A 180 6.15 2.25 14.22
C GLU A 180 6.57 2.73 12.81
N THR A 181 5.64 3.30 12.05
CA THR A 181 5.83 3.83 10.69
C THR A 181 6.10 2.82 9.58
N PHE A 182 5.96 1.52 9.85
CA PHE A 182 6.38 0.45 8.92
C PHE A 182 5.44 0.19 7.74
N ASN A 183 4.41 1.06 7.53
CA ASN A 183 3.54 0.97 6.35
C ASN A 183 3.25 2.33 5.69
N PRO A 184 4.24 3.00 5.09
CA PRO A 184 3.97 4.14 4.23
C PRO A 184 2.98 3.76 3.11
N LEU A 185 1.88 4.53 2.95
CA LEU A 185 0.80 4.24 2.01
C LEU A 185 0.43 5.47 1.19
N GLY A 186 0.26 5.33 -0.12
CA GLY A 186 -0.13 6.40 -1.04
C GLY A 186 0.83 6.55 -2.23
N PRO A 187 0.93 7.74 -2.88
CA PRO A 187 0.45 9.05 -2.45
C PRO A 187 -1.07 9.25 -2.57
N TRP A 188 -1.75 8.41 -3.31
CA TRP A 188 -3.20 8.43 -3.51
C TRP A 188 -3.76 7.04 -3.67
N LEU A 189 -5.06 6.92 -3.49
CA LEU A 189 -5.86 5.78 -3.91
C LEU A 189 -6.29 6.03 -5.37
N VAL A 190 -5.90 5.15 -6.28
CA VAL A 190 -6.41 5.11 -7.66
C VAL A 190 -7.61 4.19 -7.71
N THR A 191 -8.79 4.71 -8.08
CA THR A 191 -10.00 3.89 -8.14
C THR A 191 -9.88 2.77 -9.18
N ALA A 192 -10.52 1.63 -8.92
CA ALA A 192 -10.33 0.40 -9.72
C ALA A 192 -10.65 0.59 -11.21
N ASP A 193 -11.58 1.49 -11.55
CA ASP A 193 -11.94 1.82 -12.92
C ASP A 193 -10.81 2.49 -13.72
N GLU A 194 -9.79 3.05 -13.05
CA GLU A 194 -8.60 3.63 -13.70
C GLU A 194 -7.40 2.66 -13.77
N VAL A 195 -7.55 1.46 -13.27
CA VAL A 195 -6.54 0.39 -13.32
C VAL A 195 -7.13 -0.81 -14.08
N PRO A 196 -7.05 -0.82 -15.40
CA PRO A 196 -7.75 -1.82 -16.22
C PRO A 196 -7.26 -3.26 -16.00
N ASP A 197 -5.99 -3.44 -15.62
CA ASP A 197 -5.42 -4.74 -15.31
C ASP A 197 -4.36 -4.62 -14.19
N PRO A 198 -4.73 -4.93 -12.94
CA PRO A 198 -3.79 -4.86 -11.82
C PRO A 198 -2.66 -5.90 -11.88
N GLN A 199 -2.72 -6.86 -12.82
CA GLN A 199 -1.68 -7.87 -13.04
C GLN A 199 -0.67 -7.47 -14.12
N LYS A 200 -0.64 -6.17 -14.54
CA LYS A 200 0.29 -5.65 -15.54
C LYS A 200 0.96 -4.35 -15.11
N LEU A 201 1.25 -4.22 -13.83
CA LEU A 201 1.88 -3.03 -13.26
C LEU A 201 3.35 -3.30 -13.00
N GLY A 202 4.24 -2.38 -13.41
CA GLY A 202 5.63 -2.39 -12.99
C GLY A 202 5.77 -1.81 -11.60
N LEU A 203 6.65 -2.42 -10.77
CA LEU A 203 6.99 -1.97 -9.42
C LEU A 203 8.50 -1.72 -9.36
N ARG A 204 8.90 -0.55 -8.85
CA ARG A 204 10.32 -0.20 -8.70
C ARG A 204 10.60 0.40 -7.35
N LEU A 205 11.79 0.12 -6.82
CA LEU A 205 12.27 0.69 -5.57
C LEU A 205 13.77 1.00 -5.66
N TRP A 206 14.13 2.17 -5.14
CA TRP A 206 15.51 2.65 -5.04
C TRP A 206 15.87 2.92 -3.59
N VAL A 207 17.11 2.61 -3.24
CA VAL A 207 17.74 3.01 -1.97
C VAL A 207 18.93 3.91 -2.28
N ASN A 208 18.91 5.15 -1.78
CA ASN A 208 19.93 6.17 -2.04
C ASN A 208 20.18 6.40 -3.53
N GLY A 209 19.14 6.29 -4.36
CA GLY A 209 19.21 6.43 -5.81
C GLY A 209 19.59 5.16 -6.57
N ASP A 210 20.00 4.10 -5.90
CA ASP A 210 20.33 2.81 -6.52
C ASP A 210 19.09 1.95 -6.67
N LEU A 211 18.77 1.49 -7.88
CA LEU A 211 17.67 0.57 -8.14
C LEU A 211 17.88 -0.78 -7.43
N LYS A 212 16.94 -1.17 -6.59
CA LYS A 212 17.00 -2.41 -5.80
C LYS A 212 15.92 -3.41 -6.21
N GLN A 213 14.70 -2.95 -6.47
CA GLN A 213 13.62 -3.80 -6.98
C GLN A 213 13.16 -3.25 -8.33
N ASP A 214 12.94 -4.14 -9.30
CA ASP A 214 12.35 -3.87 -10.62
C ASP A 214 11.56 -5.11 -11.04
N GLY A 215 10.27 -5.12 -10.72
CA GLY A 215 9.39 -6.25 -10.88
C GLY A 215 8.07 -5.89 -11.55
N THR A 216 7.20 -6.86 -11.67
CA THR A 216 5.86 -6.68 -12.24
C THR A 216 4.84 -7.55 -11.52
N THR A 217 3.61 -7.03 -11.34
CA THR A 217 2.50 -7.81 -10.77
C THR A 217 2.14 -9.04 -11.58
N ALA A 218 2.62 -9.18 -12.81
CA ALA A 218 2.49 -10.39 -13.61
C ALA A 218 3.23 -11.60 -13.01
N GLU A 219 4.24 -11.37 -12.16
CA GLU A 219 5.00 -12.40 -11.43
C GLU A 219 4.33 -12.85 -10.13
N GLN A 220 3.15 -12.28 -9.77
CA GLN A 220 2.40 -12.74 -8.60
C GLN A 220 1.99 -14.19 -8.74
N ILE A 221 2.24 -15.00 -7.69
CA ILE A 221 1.81 -16.41 -7.60
C ILE A 221 0.28 -16.48 -7.47
N PHE A 222 -0.27 -15.62 -6.62
CA PHE A 222 -1.71 -15.46 -6.43
C PHE A 222 -2.14 -14.07 -6.91
N PRO A 223 -2.88 -13.99 -8.03
CA PRO A 223 -3.38 -12.72 -8.56
C PRO A 223 -4.34 -12.00 -7.61
N VAL A 224 -4.51 -10.70 -7.80
CA VAL A 224 -5.33 -9.80 -6.96
C VAL A 224 -6.69 -10.40 -6.61
N GLY A 225 -7.44 -10.87 -7.61
CA GLY A 225 -8.78 -11.45 -7.39
C GLY A 225 -8.75 -12.72 -6.53
N GLU A 226 -7.72 -13.55 -6.72
CA GLU A 226 -7.54 -14.78 -5.93
C GLU A 226 -7.14 -14.45 -4.48
N VAL A 227 -6.27 -13.46 -4.28
CA VAL A 227 -5.90 -12.98 -2.95
C VAL A 227 -7.14 -12.51 -2.16
N VAL A 228 -7.97 -11.64 -2.75
CA VAL A 228 -9.18 -11.13 -2.09
C VAL A 228 -10.17 -12.26 -1.82
N ARG A 229 -10.39 -13.16 -2.82
CA ARG A 229 -11.25 -14.34 -2.65
C ARG A 229 -10.76 -15.22 -1.51
N TYR A 230 -9.47 -15.56 -1.49
CA TYR A 230 -8.88 -16.45 -0.51
C TYR A 230 -8.98 -15.86 0.91
N VAL A 231 -8.57 -14.61 1.10
CA VAL A 231 -8.64 -13.94 2.42
C VAL A 231 -10.07 -13.91 2.94
N SER A 232 -11.06 -13.71 2.06
CA SER A 232 -12.49 -13.67 2.43
C SER A 232 -13.05 -14.99 2.98
N GLN A 233 -12.33 -16.10 2.82
CA GLN A 233 -12.73 -17.40 3.39
C GLN A 233 -12.45 -17.49 4.89
N PHE A 234 -11.48 -16.72 5.39
CA PHE A 234 -11.00 -16.79 6.78
C PHE A 234 -11.44 -15.59 7.62
N MET A 235 -11.71 -14.46 6.98
CA MET A 235 -12.13 -13.24 7.68
C MET A 235 -13.02 -12.36 6.80
N THR A 236 -13.90 -11.60 7.43
CA THR A 236 -14.65 -10.57 6.73
C THR A 236 -13.74 -9.36 6.45
N LEU A 237 -13.66 -8.96 5.19
CA LEU A 237 -13.04 -7.71 4.79
C LEU A 237 -14.13 -6.62 4.71
N TYR A 238 -13.83 -5.45 5.24
CA TYR A 238 -14.74 -4.31 5.22
C TYR A 238 -14.20 -3.19 4.31
N PRO A 239 -15.07 -2.31 3.80
CA PRO A 239 -14.64 -1.14 3.04
C PRO A 239 -13.59 -0.32 3.80
N GLY A 240 -12.50 0.03 3.12
CA GLY A 240 -11.35 0.70 3.71
C GLY A 240 -10.29 -0.22 4.33
N ASP A 241 -10.53 -1.54 4.44
CA ASP A 241 -9.46 -2.48 4.74
C ASP A 241 -8.45 -2.54 3.59
N VAL A 242 -7.19 -2.80 3.92
CA VAL A 242 -6.08 -2.84 2.96
C VAL A 242 -5.50 -4.25 2.90
N ILE A 243 -5.11 -4.69 1.70
CA ILE A 243 -4.33 -5.91 1.51
C ILE A 243 -3.02 -5.54 0.81
N ASN A 244 -1.89 -5.77 1.48
CA ASN A 244 -0.56 -5.74 0.88
C ASN A 244 -0.31 -7.06 0.17
N THR A 245 0.08 -7.04 -1.11
CA THR A 245 0.03 -8.24 -1.98
C THR A 245 1.35 -9.00 -2.13
N GLY A 246 2.34 -8.66 -1.33
CA GLY A 246 3.70 -9.19 -1.47
C GLY A 246 4.59 -8.35 -2.36
N THR A 247 5.88 -8.60 -2.30
CA THR A 247 6.93 -7.83 -2.96
C THR A 247 7.68 -8.68 -3.99
N PRO A 248 8.17 -8.09 -5.11
CA PRO A 248 9.06 -8.77 -6.06
C PRO A 248 10.48 -8.94 -5.49
N ALA A 249 11.34 -9.65 -6.22
CA ALA A 249 12.76 -9.81 -5.88
C ALA A 249 13.49 -8.45 -5.73
N GLY A 250 14.59 -8.46 -4.98
CA GLY A 250 15.48 -7.30 -4.81
C GLY A 250 15.54 -6.75 -3.39
N VAL A 251 14.90 -7.41 -2.41
CA VAL A 251 14.99 -7.07 -0.99
C VAL A 251 16.38 -7.30 -0.42
N ALA A 252 16.76 -6.59 0.66
CA ALA A 252 18.09 -6.78 1.29
C ALA A 252 18.26 -8.20 1.82
N PHE A 253 17.18 -8.81 2.34
CA PHE A 253 17.21 -10.19 2.85
C PHE A 253 17.69 -11.21 1.80
N GLY A 254 17.36 -11.04 0.52
CA GLY A 254 17.77 -11.90 -0.58
C GLY A 254 19.21 -11.66 -1.07
N LYS A 255 19.93 -10.63 -0.59
CA LYS A 255 21.27 -10.29 -1.06
C LYS A 255 22.35 -11.09 -0.34
N PRO A 256 23.56 -11.26 -0.97
CA PRO A 256 24.73 -11.84 -0.31
C PRO A 256 25.17 -11.02 0.91
N GLU A 257 25.89 -11.68 1.84
CA GLU A 257 26.52 -11.00 2.97
C GLU A 257 27.74 -10.14 2.51
N PRO A 258 27.96 -8.95 3.10
CA PRO A 258 27.10 -8.29 4.08
C PRO A 258 25.84 -7.73 3.43
N LYS A 259 24.67 -8.06 3.99
CA LYS A 259 23.37 -7.60 3.45
C LYS A 259 23.21 -6.09 3.66
N PRO A 260 22.70 -5.35 2.64
CA PRO A 260 22.61 -3.90 2.67
C PRO A 260 21.34 -3.40 3.39
N TYR A 261 21.12 -3.82 4.63
CA TYR A 261 19.97 -3.38 5.42
C TYR A 261 19.98 -1.87 5.67
N LEU A 262 18.78 -1.29 5.74
CA LEU A 262 18.55 0.14 5.95
C LEU A 262 19.05 0.63 7.31
N ARG A 263 19.48 1.89 7.33
CA ARG A 263 19.95 2.63 8.51
C ARG A 263 19.38 4.03 8.51
N ALA A 264 19.46 4.68 9.67
CA ALA A 264 19.19 6.12 9.73
C ALA A 264 20.08 6.88 8.74
N GLY A 265 19.47 7.81 8.00
CA GLY A 265 20.07 8.57 6.92
C GLY A 265 19.83 8.01 5.52
N ASP A 266 19.36 6.77 5.39
CA ASP A 266 18.98 6.23 4.09
C ASP A 266 17.68 6.86 3.56
N VAL A 267 17.61 6.94 2.23
CA VAL A 267 16.43 7.40 1.50
C VAL A 267 15.91 6.27 0.63
N VAL A 268 14.63 5.94 0.79
CA VAL A 268 13.95 4.96 -0.06
C VAL A 268 12.92 5.66 -0.92
N GLU A 269 12.95 5.39 -2.21
CA GLU A 269 11.95 5.83 -3.18
C GLU A 269 11.33 4.61 -3.81
N LEU A 270 10.01 4.62 -4.02
CA LEU A 270 9.31 3.50 -4.64
C LEU A 270 8.13 3.99 -5.45
N GLU A 271 7.82 3.27 -6.53
CA GLU A 271 6.72 3.60 -7.43
C GLU A 271 6.06 2.35 -8.01
N ILE A 272 4.80 2.49 -8.39
CA ILE A 272 4.07 1.52 -9.21
C ILE A 272 3.45 2.27 -10.38
N ASP A 273 3.50 1.68 -11.57
CA ASP A 273 2.98 2.26 -12.80
C ASP A 273 1.54 2.76 -12.61
N GLY A 274 1.31 4.04 -12.88
CA GLY A 274 0.00 4.69 -12.76
C GLY A 274 -0.47 5.01 -11.33
N LEU A 275 0.18 4.46 -10.28
CA LEU A 275 -0.24 4.63 -8.89
C LEU A 275 0.56 5.71 -8.13
N GLY A 276 1.63 6.24 -8.72
CA GLY A 276 2.43 7.31 -8.13
C GLY A 276 3.72 6.84 -7.49
N ARG A 277 4.39 7.76 -6.81
CA ARG A 277 5.72 7.57 -6.22
C ARG A 277 5.73 8.03 -4.77
N GLN A 278 6.45 7.30 -3.94
CA GLN A 278 6.73 7.61 -2.54
C GLN A 278 8.22 7.92 -2.36
N ARG A 279 8.55 8.65 -1.28
CA ARG A 279 9.94 8.90 -0.84
C ARG A 279 9.98 9.04 0.67
N GLN A 280 10.70 8.16 1.36
CA GLN A 280 10.90 8.20 2.80
C GLN A 280 12.35 8.44 3.16
N GLU A 281 12.58 9.21 4.24
CA GLU A 281 13.86 9.28 4.94
C GLU A 281 13.79 8.39 6.17
N PHE A 282 14.83 7.60 6.41
CA PHE A 282 14.92 6.72 7.57
C PHE A 282 15.67 7.44 8.71
N LYS A 283 15.15 7.35 9.94
CA LYS A 283 15.74 7.93 11.15
C LYS A 283 15.70 6.93 12.29
N ASP A 284 16.57 7.08 13.27
CA ASP A 284 16.50 6.27 14.49
C ASP A 284 15.24 6.60 15.31
N ALA A 285 14.62 5.58 15.93
CA ALA A 285 13.44 5.70 16.80
C ALA A 285 13.79 6.16 18.21
#